data_60ab69b7ed1dae7a8c85b8bdc7994547
#
_entry.id   60ab69b7ed1dae7a8c85b8bdc7994547
#
_cell.length_a   1.000
_cell.length_b   1.000
_cell.length_c   1.000
_cell.angle_alpha   90.00
_cell.angle_beta   90.00
_cell.angle_gamma   90.00
#
_symmetry.space_group_name_H-M   'P 1'
#
loop_
_entity.id
_entity.type
_entity.pdbx_description
1 polymer ?
#
loop_
_entity_poly.entity_id
_entity_poly.type
_entity_poly.pdbx_seq_one_letter_code
_entity_poly.pdbx_strand_id
1 'polypeptide(L)'
;DVPLTLTETAGLENFLQDSVVSVCILLWMLVTVLRLTEERRNSLRYLVCGSPRGRTWLALRRVGILGLSAALGTALLMLTGLVTDSLLYGGLGDLSAAAQSSEIFQNFPYPLTLRQVLWAYCLLKTLGMWLMGLLLWLILQLIHHLQTAMVAAAAFLAVEYSLFAFVPDSYAIVALRYINVFSFVGMEKTFLHYLNINLLGRAVNGAMLCTALLPVLLVLAAAGAVVYAGHHRPIAGANVFQRLAARLRPVFSRASGRLTLTGFEFKKILWYHKGLLVLLVFALWCFRAAAAPT
;
A
#
# COMPACT_ATOMS: atom_id res chain seq x y z
N ASP A 1 -26.91 -10.52 -23.66
CA ASP A 1 -27.96 -10.32 -22.65
C ASP A 1 -27.55 -11.09 -21.39
N VAL A 2 -27.37 -10.36 -20.28
CA VAL A 2 -27.06 -10.94 -18.96
C VAL A 2 -28.39 -11.12 -18.21
N PRO A 3 -28.73 -12.32 -17.74
CA PRO A 3 -29.95 -12.52 -16.97
C PRO A 3 -29.81 -11.83 -15.59
N LEU A 4 -30.61 -10.79 -15.37
CA LEU A 4 -30.66 -10.09 -14.09
C LEU A 4 -31.66 -10.80 -13.17
N THR A 5 -31.27 -11.08 -11.95
CA THR A 5 -32.12 -11.66 -10.90
C THR A 5 -32.19 -10.71 -9.71
N LEU A 6 -33.35 -10.60 -9.09
CA LEU A 6 -33.52 -9.88 -7.83
C LEU A 6 -32.90 -10.72 -6.72
N THR A 7 -31.82 -10.20 -6.14
CA THR A 7 -31.10 -10.83 -5.03
C THR A 7 -30.88 -9.82 -3.92
N GLU A 8 -31.04 -10.28 -2.69
CA GLU A 8 -30.73 -9.48 -1.51
C GLU A 8 -29.22 -9.49 -1.27
N THR A 9 -28.49 -8.46 -1.75
CA THR A 9 -27.02 -8.40 -1.75
C THR A 9 -26.45 -7.44 -0.69
N ALA A 10 -27.31 -6.96 0.24
CA ALA A 10 -26.91 -5.96 1.24
C ALA A 10 -25.67 -6.35 2.05
N GLY A 11 -25.56 -7.61 2.48
CA GLY A 11 -24.38 -8.08 3.22
C GLY A 11 -23.08 -8.08 2.38
N LEU A 12 -23.18 -8.49 1.11
CA LEU A 12 -22.04 -8.47 0.19
C LEU A 12 -21.62 -7.03 -0.15
N GLU A 13 -22.59 -6.15 -0.35
CA GLU A 13 -22.38 -4.74 -0.65
C GLU A 13 -21.69 -4.02 0.50
N ASN A 14 -22.15 -4.22 1.74
CA ASN A 14 -21.49 -3.67 2.91
C ASN A 14 -20.07 -4.17 3.05
N PHE A 15 -19.84 -5.48 2.89
CA PHE A 15 -18.50 -6.08 2.93
C PHE A 15 -17.53 -5.46 1.92
N LEU A 16 -17.99 -5.20 0.69
CA LEU A 16 -17.15 -4.62 -0.36
C LEU A 16 -16.90 -3.11 -0.16
N GLN A 17 -17.81 -2.40 0.48
CA GLN A 17 -17.65 -0.98 0.79
C GLN A 17 -16.88 -0.73 2.07
N ASP A 18 -16.80 -1.71 2.99
CA ASP A 18 -16.13 -1.55 4.27
C ASP A 18 -14.61 -1.44 4.12
N SER A 19 -14.07 -0.30 4.51
CA SER A 19 -12.64 -0.04 4.52
C SER A 19 -11.91 -0.59 5.75
N VAL A 20 -12.63 -0.99 6.80
CA VAL A 20 -12.03 -1.44 8.08
C VAL A 20 -11.18 -2.69 7.86
N VAL A 21 -11.70 -3.67 7.11
CA VAL A 21 -10.97 -4.90 6.77
C VAL A 21 -9.66 -4.56 6.05
N SER A 22 -9.69 -3.61 5.10
CA SER A 22 -8.50 -3.16 4.36
C SER A 22 -7.46 -2.53 5.26
N VAL A 23 -7.87 -1.71 6.22
CA VAL A 23 -6.98 -1.10 7.21
C VAL A 23 -6.37 -2.15 8.13
N CYS A 24 -7.15 -3.13 8.59
CA CYS A 24 -6.66 -4.23 9.41
C CYS A 24 -5.60 -5.07 8.70
N ILE A 25 -5.81 -5.40 7.41
CA ILE A 25 -4.83 -6.15 6.60
C ILE A 25 -3.55 -5.32 6.42
N LEU A 26 -3.67 -4.00 6.18
CA LEU A 26 -2.52 -3.09 6.06
C LEU A 26 -1.70 -3.07 7.36
N LEU A 27 -2.35 -2.97 8.50
CA LEU A 27 -1.70 -3.01 9.81
C LEU A 27 -1.00 -4.36 10.05
N TRP A 28 -1.65 -5.47 9.68
CA TRP A 28 -1.05 -6.81 9.71
C TRP A 28 0.24 -6.87 8.89
N MET A 29 0.22 -6.37 7.65
CA MET A 29 1.39 -6.33 6.79
C MET A 29 2.50 -5.43 7.35
N LEU A 30 2.14 -4.27 7.90
CA LEU A 30 3.10 -3.37 8.53
C LEU A 30 3.84 -4.06 9.70
N VAL A 31 3.10 -4.74 10.58
CA VAL A 31 3.68 -5.51 11.69
C VAL A 31 4.61 -6.61 11.16
N THR A 32 4.19 -7.35 10.14
CA THR A 32 5.02 -8.39 9.51
C THR A 32 6.33 -7.83 8.96
N VAL A 33 6.26 -6.71 8.24
CA VAL A 33 7.46 -6.04 7.68
C VAL A 33 8.39 -5.56 8.81
N LEU A 34 7.85 -4.98 9.87
CA LEU A 34 8.64 -4.55 11.02
C LEU A 34 9.33 -5.72 11.71
N ARG A 35 8.65 -6.85 11.91
CA ARG A 35 9.24 -8.07 12.47
C ARG A 35 10.38 -8.62 11.61
N LEU A 36 10.22 -8.64 10.29
CA LEU A 36 11.27 -9.07 9.37
C LEU A 36 12.51 -8.15 9.38
N THR A 37 12.37 -6.92 9.85
CA THR A 37 13.49 -5.96 9.95
C THR A 37 14.13 -5.92 11.34
N GLU A 38 13.60 -6.64 12.33
CA GLU A 38 14.07 -6.64 13.72
C GLU A 38 15.53 -7.15 13.86
N GLU A 39 15.98 -8.04 12.97
CA GLU A 39 17.37 -8.51 12.91
C GLU A 39 18.40 -7.39 12.73
N ARG A 40 18.00 -6.26 12.14
CA ARG A 40 18.86 -5.08 12.01
C ARG A 40 19.16 -4.41 13.33
N ARG A 41 18.21 -4.47 14.26
CA ARG A 41 18.34 -3.90 15.60
C ARG A 41 19.38 -4.67 16.41
N ASN A 42 19.49 -5.99 16.18
CA ASN A 42 20.32 -6.88 16.99
C ASN A 42 21.71 -7.15 16.40
N SER A 43 22.17 -6.36 15.40
CA SER A 43 23.48 -6.50 14.72
C SER A 43 23.72 -7.87 14.07
N LEU A 44 22.75 -8.78 14.07
CA LEU A 44 22.82 -10.13 13.49
C LEU A 44 22.99 -10.09 11.97
N ARG A 45 22.65 -8.96 11.34
CA ARG A 45 22.76 -8.78 9.89
C ARG A 45 24.16 -9.05 9.35
N TYR A 46 25.20 -8.65 10.07
CA TYR A 46 26.60 -8.87 9.64
C TYR A 46 26.94 -10.35 9.58
N LEU A 47 26.51 -11.13 10.57
CA LEU A 47 26.74 -12.57 10.63
C LEU A 47 26.01 -13.28 9.49
N VAL A 48 24.73 -12.92 9.24
CA VAL A 48 23.93 -13.51 8.18
C VAL A 48 24.45 -13.14 6.80
N CYS A 49 24.88 -11.91 6.57
CA CYS A 49 25.46 -11.48 5.30
C CYS A 49 26.85 -12.05 5.02
N GLY A 50 27.55 -12.56 6.03
CA GLY A 50 28.84 -13.25 5.89
C GLY A 50 28.71 -14.65 5.28
N SER A 51 27.55 -15.28 5.36
CA SER A 51 27.27 -16.60 4.78
C SER A 51 27.09 -16.52 3.25
N PRO A 52 27.65 -17.45 2.45
CA PRO A 52 27.50 -17.50 0.99
C PRO A 52 26.04 -17.58 0.53
N ARG A 53 25.19 -18.26 1.30
CA ARG A 53 23.75 -18.41 1.06
C ARG A 53 22.89 -17.39 1.79
N GLY A 54 23.48 -16.54 2.65
CA GLY A 54 22.74 -15.66 3.56
C GLY A 54 22.11 -14.42 2.90
N ARG A 55 22.53 -14.05 1.70
CA ARG A 55 22.06 -12.80 1.06
C ARG A 55 20.82 -13.02 0.19
N THR A 56 21.02 -13.63 -0.97
CA THR A 56 19.96 -13.82 -1.96
C THR A 56 18.93 -14.84 -1.49
N TRP A 57 19.36 -15.94 -0.91
CA TRP A 57 18.46 -16.99 -0.42
C TRP A 57 17.59 -16.49 0.75
N LEU A 58 18.16 -15.74 1.68
CA LEU A 58 17.39 -15.13 2.75
C LEU A 58 16.38 -14.10 2.22
N ALA A 59 16.79 -13.28 1.24
CA ALA A 59 15.88 -12.32 0.60
C ALA A 59 14.71 -13.03 -0.09
N LEU A 60 14.98 -14.11 -0.80
CA LEU A 60 13.94 -14.91 -1.45
C LEU A 60 12.96 -15.52 -0.43
N ARG A 61 13.48 -16.08 0.67
CA ARG A 61 12.64 -16.58 1.77
C ARG A 61 11.77 -15.47 2.38
N ARG A 62 12.29 -14.25 2.55
CA ARG A 62 11.54 -13.10 3.06
C ARG A 62 10.44 -12.66 2.11
N VAL A 63 10.71 -12.65 0.80
CA VAL A 63 9.69 -12.43 -0.22
C VAL A 63 8.56 -13.44 -0.10
N GLY A 64 8.90 -14.73 0.08
CA GLY A 64 7.92 -15.80 0.30
C GLY A 64 7.15 -15.65 1.62
N ILE A 65 7.81 -15.29 2.72
CA ILE A 65 7.16 -15.05 4.02
C ILE A 65 6.18 -13.88 3.92
N LEU A 66 6.56 -12.79 3.24
CA LEU A 66 5.66 -11.66 3.00
C LEU A 66 4.44 -12.07 2.19
N GLY A 67 4.62 -12.89 1.13
CA GLY A 67 3.51 -13.42 0.33
C GLY A 67 2.59 -14.32 1.14
N LEU A 68 3.16 -15.25 1.91
CA LEU A 68 2.38 -16.13 2.79
C LEU A 68 1.63 -15.33 3.87
N SER A 69 2.28 -14.35 4.48
CA SER A 69 1.65 -13.46 5.46
C SER A 69 0.53 -12.63 4.85
N ALA A 70 0.71 -12.13 3.63
CA ALA A 70 -0.34 -11.42 2.89
C ALA A 70 -1.53 -12.35 2.62
N ALA A 71 -1.28 -13.57 2.14
CA ALA A 71 -2.32 -14.54 1.84
C ALA A 71 -3.11 -14.93 3.10
N LEU A 72 -2.41 -15.30 4.18
CA LEU A 72 -3.05 -15.69 5.43
C LEU A 72 -3.78 -14.53 6.10
N GLY A 73 -3.15 -13.35 6.17
CA GLY A 73 -3.76 -12.17 6.77
C GLY A 73 -5.01 -11.72 6.00
N THR A 74 -4.92 -11.66 4.67
CA THR A 74 -6.07 -11.32 3.82
C THR A 74 -7.18 -12.36 3.95
N ALA A 75 -6.86 -13.66 3.85
CA ALA A 75 -7.87 -14.72 3.96
C ALA A 75 -8.59 -14.69 5.30
N LEU A 76 -7.86 -14.58 6.42
CA LEU A 76 -8.46 -14.56 7.77
C LEU A 76 -9.34 -13.32 7.97
N LEU A 77 -8.83 -12.14 7.64
CA LEU A 77 -9.56 -10.89 7.91
C LEU A 77 -10.74 -10.72 6.96
N MET A 78 -10.61 -11.11 5.70
CA MET A 78 -11.73 -11.09 4.75
C MET A 78 -12.79 -12.13 5.11
N LEU A 79 -12.40 -13.34 5.50
CA LEU A 79 -13.35 -14.34 5.96
C LEU A 79 -14.11 -13.86 7.20
N THR A 80 -13.40 -13.22 8.15
CA THR A 80 -14.03 -12.67 9.36
C THR A 80 -15.04 -11.57 9.00
N GLY A 81 -14.66 -10.62 8.12
CA GLY A 81 -15.57 -9.57 7.66
C GLY A 81 -16.79 -10.15 6.94
N LEU A 82 -16.56 -11.07 6.01
CA LEU A 82 -17.63 -11.70 5.24
C LEU A 82 -18.61 -12.49 6.12
N VAL A 83 -18.13 -13.21 7.13
CA VAL A 83 -18.97 -13.90 8.12
C VAL A 83 -19.75 -12.89 8.96
N THR A 84 -19.09 -11.82 9.41
CA THR A 84 -19.74 -10.78 10.23
C THR A 84 -20.86 -10.11 9.46
N ASP A 85 -20.63 -9.69 8.22
CA ASP A 85 -21.64 -9.03 7.38
C ASP A 85 -22.77 -10.00 6.99
N SER A 86 -22.44 -11.26 6.71
CA SER A 86 -23.45 -12.29 6.48
C SER A 86 -24.38 -12.50 7.68
N LEU A 87 -23.84 -12.45 8.91
CA LEU A 87 -24.65 -12.59 10.12
C LEU A 87 -25.48 -11.34 10.42
N LEU A 88 -24.95 -10.16 10.16
CA LEU A 88 -25.63 -8.88 10.43
C LEU A 88 -26.76 -8.60 9.44
N TYR A 89 -26.56 -8.94 8.17
CA TYR A 89 -27.50 -8.63 7.08
C TYR A 89 -28.33 -9.83 6.62
N GLY A 90 -28.30 -10.95 7.35
CA GLY A 90 -29.14 -12.12 7.05
C GLY A 90 -28.67 -12.95 5.86
N GLY A 91 -27.44 -12.77 5.38
CA GLY A 91 -26.84 -13.54 4.29
C GLY A 91 -26.06 -12.68 3.30
N LEU A 92 -25.47 -13.35 2.31
CA LEU A 92 -24.69 -12.69 1.22
C LEU A 92 -25.47 -12.63 -0.09
N GLY A 93 -26.73 -13.11 -0.09
CA GLY A 93 -27.53 -13.26 -1.30
C GLY A 93 -27.12 -14.43 -2.19
N ASP A 94 -27.69 -14.50 -3.39
CA ASP A 94 -27.35 -15.53 -4.37
C ASP A 94 -26.03 -15.19 -5.09
N LEU A 95 -24.94 -15.81 -4.65
CA LEU A 95 -23.62 -15.63 -5.23
C LEU A 95 -23.48 -16.21 -6.66
N SER A 96 -24.47 -16.98 -7.13
CA SER A 96 -24.49 -17.50 -8.51
C SER A 96 -25.07 -16.49 -9.50
N ALA A 97 -25.75 -15.45 -9.01
CA ALA A 97 -26.30 -14.38 -9.82
C ALA A 97 -25.20 -13.60 -10.56
N ALA A 98 -25.59 -12.97 -11.65
CA ALA A 98 -24.69 -12.07 -12.39
C ALA A 98 -24.28 -10.87 -11.51
N ALA A 99 -23.05 -10.42 -11.62
CA ALA A 99 -22.54 -9.28 -10.84
C ALA A 99 -23.41 -8.03 -11.03
N GLN A 100 -23.90 -7.79 -12.23
CA GLN A 100 -24.78 -6.66 -12.59
C GLN A 100 -26.14 -6.68 -11.88
N SER A 101 -26.49 -7.80 -11.22
CA SER A 101 -27.73 -7.89 -10.41
C SER A 101 -27.60 -7.15 -9.07
N SER A 102 -26.41 -6.83 -8.62
CA SER A 102 -26.15 -6.00 -7.43
C SER A 102 -26.05 -4.53 -7.81
N GLU A 103 -26.58 -3.64 -6.95
CA GLU A 103 -26.61 -2.20 -7.18
C GLU A 103 -25.20 -1.63 -7.39
N ILE A 104 -24.22 -2.11 -6.65
CA ILE A 104 -22.83 -1.65 -6.72
C ILE A 104 -22.17 -1.99 -8.06
N PHE A 105 -22.54 -3.12 -8.69
CA PHE A 105 -21.92 -3.61 -9.92
C PHE A 105 -22.76 -3.37 -11.17
N GLN A 106 -23.76 -2.50 -11.15
CA GLN A 106 -24.61 -2.22 -12.33
C GLN A 106 -23.80 -1.85 -13.58
N ASN A 107 -22.70 -1.09 -13.40
CA ASN A 107 -21.82 -0.65 -14.49
C ASN A 107 -20.59 -1.57 -14.68
N PHE A 108 -20.59 -2.76 -14.10
CA PHE A 108 -19.47 -3.68 -14.20
C PHE A 108 -19.36 -4.26 -15.62
N PRO A 109 -18.22 -4.12 -16.32
CA PRO A 109 -18.13 -4.39 -17.76
C PRO A 109 -18.02 -5.88 -18.12
N TYR A 110 -17.82 -6.75 -17.14
CA TYR A 110 -17.56 -8.16 -17.39
C TYR A 110 -18.74 -9.03 -16.96
N PRO A 111 -19.15 -10.03 -17.78
CA PRO A 111 -20.23 -10.96 -17.45
C PRO A 111 -19.74 -12.02 -16.45
N LEU A 112 -19.46 -11.59 -15.23
CA LEU A 112 -19.03 -12.48 -14.15
C LEU A 112 -20.15 -12.68 -13.14
N THR A 113 -20.12 -13.81 -12.43
CA THR A 113 -21.00 -14.05 -11.28
C THR A 113 -20.45 -13.34 -10.03
N LEU A 114 -21.31 -13.02 -9.06
CA LEU A 114 -20.92 -12.40 -7.79
C LEU A 114 -19.81 -13.22 -7.08
N ARG A 115 -19.89 -14.55 -7.13
CA ARG A 115 -18.86 -15.43 -6.59
C ARG A 115 -17.51 -15.26 -7.28
N GLN A 116 -17.48 -15.13 -8.61
CA GLN A 116 -16.24 -14.92 -9.37
C GLN A 116 -15.64 -13.57 -9.06
N VAL A 117 -16.45 -12.52 -8.96
CA VAL A 117 -16.00 -11.18 -8.56
C VAL A 117 -15.39 -11.19 -7.15
N LEU A 118 -16.05 -11.87 -6.20
CA LEU A 118 -15.55 -12.01 -4.83
C LEU A 118 -14.18 -12.71 -4.78
N TRP A 119 -14.02 -13.82 -5.52
CA TRP A 119 -12.72 -14.50 -5.61
C TRP A 119 -11.65 -13.63 -6.27
N ALA A 120 -11.98 -12.95 -7.36
CA ALA A 120 -11.06 -12.02 -8.02
C ALA A 120 -10.64 -10.89 -7.08
N TYR A 121 -11.58 -10.33 -6.34
CA TYR A 121 -11.33 -9.29 -5.34
C TYR A 121 -10.38 -9.78 -4.24
N CYS A 122 -10.64 -10.95 -3.64
CA CYS A 122 -9.78 -11.54 -2.62
C CYS A 122 -8.35 -11.81 -3.13
N LEU A 123 -8.22 -12.34 -4.34
CA LEU A 123 -6.93 -12.63 -4.97
C LEU A 123 -6.14 -11.34 -5.23
N LEU A 124 -6.76 -10.37 -5.88
CA LEU A 124 -6.12 -9.11 -6.23
C LEU A 124 -5.75 -8.30 -4.98
N LYS A 125 -6.59 -8.32 -3.95
CA LYS A 125 -6.28 -7.70 -2.66
C LYS A 125 -5.08 -8.36 -1.98
N THR A 126 -5.00 -9.69 -2.02
CA THR A 126 -3.83 -10.42 -1.52
C THR A 126 -2.55 -10.02 -2.23
N LEU A 127 -2.58 -9.95 -3.58
CA LEU A 127 -1.43 -9.53 -4.38
C LEU A 127 -1.06 -8.07 -4.13
N GLY A 128 -2.04 -7.18 -4.00
CA GLY A 128 -1.84 -5.76 -3.66
C GLY A 128 -1.18 -5.58 -2.29
N MET A 129 -1.64 -6.33 -1.29
CA MET A 129 -1.04 -6.31 0.06
C MET A 129 0.37 -6.90 0.06
N TRP A 130 0.63 -7.94 -0.73
CA TRP A 130 1.97 -8.47 -0.92
C TRP A 130 2.90 -7.44 -1.55
N LEU A 131 2.46 -6.75 -2.63
CA LEU A 131 3.21 -5.66 -3.25
C LEU A 131 3.52 -4.55 -2.26
N MET A 132 2.52 -4.10 -1.48
CA MET A 132 2.70 -3.10 -0.43
C MET A 132 3.76 -3.55 0.59
N GLY A 133 3.67 -4.77 1.07
CA GLY A 133 4.66 -5.35 1.99
C GLY A 133 6.06 -5.38 1.43
N LEU A 134 6.22 -5.74 0.15
CA LEU A 134 7.52 -5.76 -0.55
C LEU A 134 8.12 -4.35 -0.68
N LEU A 135 7.31 -3.36 -1.06
CA LEU A 135 7.77 -1.98 -1.21
C LEU A 135 8.19 -1.38 0.14
N LEU A 136 7.39 -1.59 1.19
CA LEU A 136 7.74 -1.17 2.54
C LEU A 136 9.03 -1.85 3.02
N TRP A 137 9.16 -3.16 2.80
CA TRP A 137 10.36 -3.89 3.14
C TRP A 137 11.58 -3.39 2.36
N LEU A 138 11.43 -3.08 1.06
CA LEU A 138 12.50 -2.50 0.24
C LEU A 138 12.93 -1.13 0.76
N ILE A 139 11.99 -0.23 1.09
CA ILE A 139 12.29 1.08 1.69
C ILE A 139 13.07 0.91 2.99
N LEU A 140 12.61 0.00 3.85
CA LEU A 140 13.31 -0.29 5.09
C LEU A 140 14.71 -0.89 4.85
N GLN A 141 14.95 -1.60 3.76
CA GLN A 141 16.29 -2.09 3.40
C GLN A 141 17.23 -1.01 2.88
N LEU A 142 16.72 -0.05 2.12
CA LEU A 142 17.50 1.02 1.52
C LEU A 142 18.09 1.98 2.56
N ILE A 143 17.40 2.17 3.68
CA ILE A 143 17.78 3.16 4.70
C ILE A 143 18.39 2.45 5.91
N HIS A 144 19.60 2.84 6.31
CA HIS A 144 20.37 2.17 7.38
C HIS A 144 19.77 2.38 8.77
N HIS A 145 19.35 3.60 9.08
CA HIS A 145 18.77 3.93 10.37
C HIS A 145 17.28 3.57 10.41
N LEU A 146 16.89 2.68 11.33
CA LEU A 146 15.50 2.20 11.44
C LEU A 146 14.51 3.36 11.61
N GLN A 147 14.82 4.35 12.44
CA GLN A 147 13.92 5.51 12.64
C GLN A 147 13.71 6.31 11.35
N THR A 148 14.79 6.60 10.62
CA THR A 148 14.69 7.30 9.32
C THR A 148 13.94 6.46 8.29
N ALA A 149 14.15 5.15 8.30
CA ALA A 149 13.45 4.21 7.42
C ALA A 149 11.95 4.17 7.70
N MET A 150 11.55 4.19 8.97
CA MET A 150 10.13 4.25 9.35
C MET A 150 9.49 5.58 8.92
N VAL A 151 10.19 6.70 9.08
CA VAL A 151 9.72 8.01 8.61
C VAL A 151 9.57 8.01 7.08
N ALA A 152 10.55 7.45 6.36
CA ALA A 152 10.47 7.36 4.90
C ALA A 152 9.33 6.44 4.43
N ALA A 153 9.10 5.32 5.11
CA ALA A 153 7.96 4.43 4.83
C ALA A 153 6.62 5.13 5.10
N ALA A 154 6.51 5.86 6.21
CA ALA A 154 5.30 6.65 6.51
C ALA A 154 5.08 7.77 5.48
N ALA A 155 6.14 8.47 5.07
CA ALA A 155 6.07 9.49 4.03
C ALA A 155 5.66 8.89 2.67
N PHE A 156 6.20 7.74 2.30
CA PHE A 156 5.79 7.00 1.12
C PHE A 156 4.29 6.66 1.16
N LEU A 157 3.81 6.07 2.25
CA LEU A 157 2.39 5.77 2.41
C LEU A 157 1.51 7.02 2.36
N ALA A 158 1.95 8.13 2.96
CA ALA A 158 1.21 9.39 2.93
C ALA A 158 1.11 9.97 1.51
N VAL A 159 2.19 9.93 0.73
CA VAL A 159 2.20 10.40 -0.67
C VAL A 159 1.30 9.51 -1.53
N GLU A 160 1.44 8.19 -1.43
CA GLU A 160 0.61 7.23 -2.18
C GLU A 160 -0.88 7.39 -1.83
N TYR A 161 -1.21 7.54 -0.54
CA TYR A 161 -2.57 7.79 -0.10
C TYR A 161 -3.11 9.13 -0.62
N SER A 162 -2.29 10.17 -0.64
CA SER A 162 -2.66 11.47 -1.15
C SER A 162 -2.98 11.42 -2.66
N LEU A 163 -2.16 10.72 -3.44
CA LEU A 163 -2.43 10.50 -4.86
C LEU A 163 -3.72 9.72 -5.09
N PHE A 164 -3.98 8.70 -4.27
CA PHE A 164 -5.20 7.92 -4.35
C PHE A 164 -6.47 8.72 -3.98
N ALA A 165 -6.39 9.55 -2.91
CA ALA A 165 -7.55 10.23 -2.34
C ALA A 165 -7.89 11.55 -3.04
N PHE A 166 -6.88 12.29 -3.54
CA PHE A 166 -7.06 13.67 -4.00
C PHE A 166 -6.97 13.89 -5.51
N VAL A 167 -6.55 12.86 -6.29
CA VAL A 167 -6.55 13.00 -7.76
C VAL A 167 -7.96 12.75 -8.29
N PRO A 168 -8.64 13.78 -8.86
CA PRO A 168 -9.98 13.60 -9.42
C PRO A 168 -9.93 12.85 -10.74
N ASP A 169 -11.03 12.17 -11.08
CA ASP A 169 -11.15 11.38 -12.30
C ASP A 169 -11.13 12.22 -13.60
N SER A 170 -11.32 13.53 -13.49
CA SER A 170 -11.32 14.47 -14.61
C SER A 170 -9.94 14.94 -15.09
N TYR A 171 -8.87 14.65 -14.35
CA TYR A 171 -7.53 15.12 -14.71
C TYR A 171 -6.78 14.16 -15.64
N ALA A 172 -5.92 14.74 -16.50
CA ALA A 172 -5.02 13.97 -17.38
C ALA A 172 -4.09 13.01 -16.62
N ILE A 173 -3.85 13.28 -15.33
CA ILE A 173 -3.00 12.47 -14.45
C ILE A 173 -3.77 11.35 -13.73
N VAL A 174 -5.02 11.10 -14.08
CA VAL A 174 -5.84 10.04 -13.48
C VAL A 174 -5.16 8.66 -13.54
N ALA A 175 -4.34 8.41 -14.54
CA ALA A 175 -3.55 7.18 -14.66
C ALA A 175 -2.65 6.93 -13.42
N LEU A 176 -2.11 7.99 -12.78
CA LEU A 176 -1.32 7.86 -11.56
C LEU A 176 -2.13 7.32 -10.38
N ARG A 177 -3.43 7.65 -10.31
CA ARG A 177 -4.32 7.10 -9.31
C ARG A 177 -4.49 5.59 -9.46
N TYR A 178 -4.59 5.08 -10.70
CA TYR A 178 -4.79 3.66 -10.96
C TYR A 178 -3.50 2.82 -10.86
N ILE A 179 -2.33 3.45 -11.05
CA ILE A 179 -1.01 2.79 -10.88
C ILE A 179 -0.53 2.85 -9.41
N ASN A 180 -1.28 3.52 -8.55
CA ASN A 180 -0.95 3.74 -7.16
C ASN A 180 -1.11 2.45 -6.33
N VAL A 181 -0.25 2.27 -5.32
CA VAL A 181 -0.28 1.09 -4.44
C VAL A 181 -1.58 0.99 -3.65
N PHE A 182 -2.17 2.12 -3.24
CA PHE A 182 -3.46 2.14 -2.57
C PHE A 182 -4.63 1.74 -3.47
N SER A 183 -4.53 1.93 -4.77
CA SER A 183 -5.53 1.41 -5.72
C SER A 183 -5.51 -0.10 -5.81
N PHE A 184 -4.35 -0.72 -5.61
CA PHE A 184 -4.22 -2.18 -5.52
C PHE A 184 -4.67 -2.74 -4.16
N VAL A 185 -4.62 -1.93 -3.11
CA VAL A 185 -5.11 -2.28 -1.78
C VAL A 185 -6.61 -2.01 -1.63
N GLY A 186 -7.06 -0.86 -2.11
CA GLY A 186 -8.47 -0.42 -2.15
C GLY A 186 -9.14 -0.80 -3.45
N MET A 187 -9.09 -2.07 -3.82
CA MET A 187 -9.66 -2.61 -5.06
C MET A 187 -11.16 -2.35 -5.22
N GLU A 188 -11.89 -2.19 -4.12
CA GLU A 188 -13.31 -1.87 -4.10
C GLU A 188 -13.63 -0.66 -5.00
N LYS A 189 -12.88 0.43 -4.88
CA LYS A 189 -13.09 1.63 -5.71
C LYS A 189 -12.75 1.41 -7.18
N THR A 190 -11.76 0.57 -7.46
CA THR A 190 -11.32 0.28 -8.83
C THR A 190 -12.31 -0.59 -9.58
N PHE A 191 -12.95 -1.54 -8.89
CA PHE A 191 -13.96 -2.42 -9.49
C PHE A 191 -15.34 -1.75 -9.61
N LEU A 192 -15.70 -0.89 -8.65
CA LEU A 192 -17.00 -0.23 -8.63
C LEU A 192 -17.13 0.89 -9.67
N HIS A 193 -16.02 1.52 -10.07
CA HIS A 193 -16.05 2.64 -11.00
C HIS A 193 -15.59 2.22 -12.39
N TYR A 194 -16.51 2.25 -13.34
CA TYR A 194 -16.17 2.11 -14.75
C TYR A 194 -15.54 3.41 -15.26
N LEU A 195 -14.22 3.41 -15.41
CA LEU A 195 -13.51 4.52 -15.99
C LEU A 195 -12.56 4.04 -17.10
N ASN A 196 -12.66 4.65 -18.27
CA ASN A 196 -11.71 4.45 -19.35
C ASN A 196 -10.62 5.52 -19.28
N ILE A 197 -9.39 5.07 -19.18
CA ILE A 197 -8.20 5.91 -19.17
C ILE A 197 -7.64 5.96 -20.58
N ASN A 198 -7.35 7.17 -21.07
CA ASN A 198 -6.66 7.32 -22.35
C ASN A 198 -5.16 7.03 -22.14
N LEU A 199 -4.73 5.83 -22.52
CA LEU A 199 -3.33 5.43 -22.51
C LEU A 199 -2.79 5.47 -23.94
N LEU A 200 -1.95 6.46 -24.26
CA LEU A 200 -1.33 6.63 -25.58
C LEU A 200 -2.33 6.63 -26.74
N GLY A 201 -3.48 7.28 -26.57
CA GLY A 201 -4.52 7.37 -27.61
C GLY A 201 -5.48 6.19 -27.66
N ARG A 202 -5.36 5.21 -26.77
CA ARG A 202 -6.29 4.08 -26.62
C ARG A 202 -7.06 4.17 -25.31
N ALA A 203 -8.36 3.96 -25.37
CA ALA A 203 -9.20 3.85 -24.19
C ALA A 203 -8.99 2.48 -23.52
N VAL A 204 -8.38 2.46 -22.36
CA VAL A 204 -8.14 1.25 -21.56
C VAL A 204 -8.96 1.34 -20.27
N ASN A 205 -9.64 0.26 -19.92
CA ASN A 205 -10.40 0.19 -18.67
C ASN A 205 -9.42 0.22 -17.47
N GLY A 206 -9.68 1.08 -16.48
CA GLY A 206 -8.84 1.23 -15.29
C GLY A 206 -8.70 -0.06 -14.48
N ALA A 207 -9.77 -0.85 -14.34
CA ALA A 207 -9.71 -2.14 -13.66
C ALA A 207 -8.81 -3.14 -14.40
N MET A 208 -8.88 -3.19 -15.74
CA MET A 208 -8.00 -4.03 -16.56
C MET A 208 -6.54 -3.59 -16.44
N LEU A 209 -6.30 -2.28 -16.43
CA LEU A 209 -4.96 -1.74 -16.24
C LEU A 209 -4.37 -2.15 -14.88
N CYS A 210 -5.13 -1.99 -13.79
CA CYS A 210 -4.72 -2.40 -12.46
C CYS A 210 -4.43 -3.91 -12.38
N THR A 211 -5.33 -4.75 -12.89
CA THR A 211 -5.16 -6.20 -12.83
C THR A 211 -3.95 -6.69 -13.64
N ALA A 212 -3.65 -6.05 -14.78
CA ALA A 212 -2.49 -6.38 -15.60
C ALA A 212 -1.17 -5.87 -15.00
N LEU A 213 -1.17 -4.67 -14.41
CA LEU A 213 0.04 -4.06 -13.85
C LEU A 213 0.45 -4.68 -12.52
N LEU A 214 -0.49 -5.09 -11.68
CA LEU A 214 -0.22 -5.62 -10.36
C LEU A 214 0.79 -6.78 -10.34
N PRO A 215 0.63 -7.87 -11.13
CA PRO A 215 1.61 -8.95 -11.16
C PRO A 215 2.97 -8.51 -11.71
N VAL A 216 2.99 -7.60 -12.67
CA VAL A 216 4.25 -7.07 -13.22
C VAL A 216 5.01 -6.28 -12.16
N LEU A 217 4.35 -5.38 -11.46
CA LEU A 217 4.95 -4.59 -10.38
C LEU A 217 5.40 -5.49 -9.22
N LEU A 218 4.63 -6.53 -8.90
CA LEU A 218 4.98 -7.51 -7.87
C LEU A 218 6.28 -8.23 -8.22
N VAL A 219 6.42 -8.72 -9.45
CA VAL A 219 7.63 -9.40 -9.92
C VAL A 219 8.82 -8.44 -9.92
N LEU A 220 8.64 -7.21 -10.41
CA LEU A 220 9.70 -6.19 -10.41
C LEU A 220 10.13 -5.82 -8.99
N ALA A 221 9.20 -5.64 -8.06
CA ALA A 221 9.51 -5.34 -6.67
C ALA A 221 10.24 -6.50 -5.98
N ALA A 222 9.78 -7.74 -6.20
CA ALA A 222 10.43 -8.94 -5.67
C ALA A 222 11.84 -9.13 -6.24
N ALA A 223 12.00 -9.03 -7.56
CA ALA A 223 13.30 -9.12 -8.22
C ALA A 223 14.25 -8.00 -7.75
N GLY A 224 13.77 -6.75 -7.70
CA GLY A 224 14.54 -5.62 -7.21
C GLY A 224 15.02 -5.81 -5.76
N ALA A 225 14.16 -6.32 -4.89
CA ALA A 225 14.48 -6.60 -3.49
C ALA A 225 15.56 -7.71 -3.35
N VAL A 226 15.45 -8.78 -4.15
CA VAL A 226 16.42 -9.89 -4.15
C VAL A 226 17.76 -9.45 -4.73
N VAL A 227 17.76 -8.74 -5.86
CA VAL A 227 18.98 -8.20 -6.50
C VAL A 227 19.68 -7.22 -5.56
N TYR A 228 18.93 -6.30 -4.96
CA TYR A 228 19.48 -5.35 -3.99
C TYR A 228 20.12 -6.08 -2.80
N ALA A 229 19.47 -7.08 -2.23
CA ALA A 229 20.01 -7.87 -1.12
C ALA A 229 21.28 -8.64 -1.52
N GLY A 230 21.34 -9.14 -2.75
CA GLY A 230 22.50 -9.88 -3.29
C GLY A 230 23.74 -9.00 -3.51
N HIS A 231 23.56 -7.80 -4.04
CA HIS A 231 24.66 -6.90 -4.39
C HIS A 231 25.07 -5.97 -3.25
N HIS A 232 24.16 -5.70 -2.31
CA HIS A 232 24.44 -4.77 -1.23
C HIS A 232 25.34 -5.43 -0.17
N ARG A 233 26.64 -5.06 -0.19
CA ARG A 233 27.55 -5.38 0.90
C ARG A 233 27.28 -4.38 2.04
N PRO A 234 27.11 -4.85 3.29
CA PRO A 234 27.02 -3.96 4.45
C PRO A 234 28.40 -3.35 4.78
N ILE A 235 28.99 -2.64 3.82
CA ILE A 235 30.19 -1.88 4.07
C ILE A 235 29.74 -0.64 4.84
N ALA A 236 30.51 -0.24 5.85
CA ALA A 236 30.34 0.98 6.64
C ALA A 236 30.59 2.25 5.79
N GLY A 237 29.92 2.35 4.65
CA GLY A 237 30.00 3.46 3.71
C GLY A 237 28.70 4.27 3.70
N ALA A 238 28.79 5.57 3.50
CA ALA A 238 27.64 6.46 3.44
C ALA A 238 26.71 6.06 2.29
N ASN A 239 25.46 5.73 2.62
CA ASN A 239 24.41 5.45 1.65
C ASN A 239 24.09 6.69 0.81
N VAL A 240 23.40 6.46 -0.33
CA VAL A 240 22.92 7.54 -1.22
C VAL A 240 22.14 8.59 -0.42
N PHE A 241 21.30 8.18 0.53
CA PHE A 241 20.58 9.09 1.42
C PHE A 241 21.50 9.83 2.39
N GLN A 242 22.56 9.21 2.90
CA GLN A 242 23.55 9.89 3.73
C GLN A 242 24.39 10.88 2.91
N ARG A 243 24.70 10.55 1.65
CA ARG A 243 25.35 11.47 0.71
C ARG A 243 24.46 12.66 0.36
N LEU A 244 23.15 12.41 0.13
CA LEU A 244 22.18 13.46 -0.10
C LEU A 244 21.97 14.31 1.15
N ALA A 245 21.80 13.69 2.31
CA ALA A 245 21.72 14.39 3.60
C ALA A 245 22.99 15.17 3.92
N ALA A 246 24.18 14.64 3.59
CA ALA A 246 25.43 15.35 3.72
C ALA A 246 25.53 16.56 2.77
N ARG A 247 24.99 16.46 1.55
CA ARG A 247 24.88 17.61 0.62
C ARG A 247 23.90 18.67 1.08
N LEU A 248 22.81 18.26 1.71
CA LEU A 248 21.79 19.19 2.25
C LEU A 248 22.19 19.77 3.61
N ARG A 249 23.05 19.08 4.36
CA ARG A 249 23.51 19.52 5.68
C ARG A 249 24.08 20.96 5.73
N PRO A 250 24.91 21.43 4.76
CA PRO A 250 25.42 22.80 4.79
C PRO A 250 24.31 23.84 4.57
N VAL A 251 23.26 23.52 3.81
CA VAL A 251 22.10 24.41 3.63
C VAL A 251 21.32 24.52 4.94
N PHE A 252 21.06 23.39 5.60
CA PHE A 252 20.38 23.37 6.90
C PHE A 252 21.24 23.94 8.04
N SER A 253 22.58 23.79 8.01
CA SER A 253 23.46 24.35 9.03
C SER A 253 23.55 25.87 8.94
N ARG A 254 23.54 26.44 7.73
CA ARG A 254 23.49 27.89 7.52
C ARG A 254 22.18 28.50 8.02
N ALA A 255 21.07 27.82 7.78
CA ALA A 255 19.75 28.22 8.32
C ALA A 255 19.70 28.08 9.86
N SER A 256 20.44 27.10 10.44
CA SER A 256 20.45 26.84 11.88
C SER A 256 21.41 27.76 12.66
N GLY A 257 22.47 28.26 12.03
CA GLY A 257 23.49 29.10 12.69
C GLY A 257 23.00 30.50 13.09
N ARG A 258 21.81 30.90 12.63
CA ARG A 258 21.17 32.17 12.97
C ARG A 258 19.98 32.04 13.93
N LEU A 259 19.74 30.84 14.48
CA LEU A 259 18.61 30.60 15.38
C LEU A 259 18.94 31.08 16.79
N THR A 260 18.03 31.86 17.36
CA THR A 260 17.98 32.17 18.80
C THR A 260 17.73 30.91 19.62
N LEU A 261 17.96 30.94 20.93
CA LEU A 261 17.71 29.80 21.85
C LEU A 261 16.31 29.21 21.66
N THR A 262 15.31 30.08 21.53
CA THR A 262 13.91 29.71 21.28
C THR A 262 13.74 29.00 19.92
N GLY A 263 14.42 29.44 18.89
CA GLY A 263 14.42 28.82 17.57
C GLY A 263 15.08 27.43 17.59
N PHE A 264 16.07 27.23 18.45
CA PHE A 264 16.71 25.93 18.64
C PHE A 264 15.80 24.93 19.35
N GLU A 265 15.06 25.35 20.38
CA GLU A 265 14.04 24.52 21.04
C GLU A 265 12.89 24.18 20.10
N PHE A 266 12.42 25.13 19.28
CA PHE A 266 11.41 24.88 18.27
C PHE A 266 11.87 23.87 17.21
N LYS A 267 13.11 23.98 16.76
CA LYS A 267 13.74 22.99 15.86
C LYS A 267 13.81 21.60 16.50
N LYS A 268 14.08 21.52 17.81
CA LYS A 268 14.14 20.28 18.58
C LYS A 268 12.76 19.63 18.61
N ILE A 269 11.70 20.37 18.88
CA ILE A 269 10.32 19.88 18.87
C ILE A 269 9.92 19.43 17.49
N LEU A 270 10.14 20.21 16.44
CA LEU A 270 9.73 19.89 15.08
C LEU A 270 10.51 18.70 14.49
N TRP A 271 11.82 18.65 14.73
CA TRP A 271 12.70 17.69 14.05
C TRP A 271 13.03 16.46 14.91
N TYR A 272 13.44 16.64 16.16
CA TYR A 272 13.82 15.52 17.04
C TYR A 272 12.61 14.81 17.64
N HIS A 273 11.57 15.52 18.00
CA HIS A 273 10.32 14.97 18.55
C HIS A 273 9.26 14.68 17.49
N LYS A 274 9.64 14.72 16.19
CA LYS A 274 8.75 14.40 15.06
C LYS A 274 7.50 15.29 14.95
N GLY A 275 7.51 16.47 15.55
CA GLY A 275 6.40 17.41 15.51
C GLY A 275 6.00 17.82 14.08
N LEU A 276 6.97 17.86 13.16
CA LEU A 276 6.71 18.12 11.74
C LEU A 276 5.83 17.04 11.11
N LEU A 277 6.00 15.78 11.51
CA LEU A 277 5.19 14.66 11.04
C LEU A 277 3.75 14.77 11.54
N VAL A 278 3.58 15.14 12.80
CA VAL A 278 2.25 15.39 13.40
C VAL A 278 1.56 16.56 12.72
N LEU A 279 2.28 17.67 12.45
CA LEU A 279 1.75 18.81 11.72
C LEU A 279 1.34 18.47 10.28
N LEU A 280 2.14 17.65 9.57
CA LEU A 280 1.80 17.17 8.22
C LEU A 280 0.53 16.31 8.23
N VAL A 281 0.44 15.37 9.14
CA VAL A 281 -0.77 14.52 9.28
C VAL A 281 -1.98 15.37 9.63
N PHE A 282 -1.84 16.32 10.53
CA PHE A 282 -2.91 17.26 10.90
C PHE A 282 -3.32 18.16 9.74
N ALA A 283 -2.37 18.71 8.99
CA ALA A 283 -2.64 19.53 7.81
C ALA A 283 -3.37 18.73 6.72
N LEU A 284 -2.97 17.48 6.46
CA LEU A 284 -3.66 16.59 5.54
C LEU A 284 -5.09 16.27 6.01
N TRP A 285 -5.26 16.07 7.31
CA TRP A 285 -6.59 15.84 7.89
C TRP A 285 -7.50 17.07 7.76
N CYS A 286 -6.99 18.27 8.08
CA CYS A 286 -7.71 19.52 7.92
C CYS A 286 -8.06 19.80 6.45
N PHE A 287 -7.14 19.55 5.53
CA PHE A 287 -7.38 19.69 4.09
C PHE A 287 -8.49 18.76 3.60
N ARG A 288 -8.48 17.50 4.07
CA ARG A 288 -9.55 16.55 3.77
C ARG A 288 -10.89 16.99 4.34
N ALA A 289 -10.93 17.51 5.58
CA ALA A 289 -12.16 17.99 6.21
C ALA A 289 -12.73 19.21 5.46
N ALA A 290 -11.86 20.10 4.94
CA ALA A 290 -12.27 21.25 4.14
C ALA A 290 -12.68 20.89 2.71
N ALA A 291 -12.17 19.82 2.14
CA ALA A 291 -12.49 19.33 0.79
C ALA A 291 -13.68 18.37 0.74
N ALA A 292 -14.23 17.96 1.90
CA ALA A 292 -15.45 17.16 1.94
C ALA A 292 -16.63 18.03 1.48
N PRO A 293 -17.38 17.63 0.44
CA PRO A 293 -18.58 18.34 0.04
C PRO A 293 -19.60 18.28 1.18
N THR A 294 -20.11 19.46 1.59
CA THR A 294 -21.25 19.61 2.52
C THR A 294 -22.53 19.12 1.88
#